data_67cfcc8fa582e615aabb759bfd7a9111
#
_entry.id   67cfcc8fa582e615aabb759bfd7a9111
#
_cell.length_a   1.000
_cell.length_b   1.000
_cell.length_c   1.000
_cell.angle_alpha   90.00
_cell.angle_beta   90.00
_cell.angle_gamma   90.00
#
_symmetry.space_group_name_H-M   'P 1'
#
loop_
_entity.id
_entity.type
_entity.pdbx_description
1 polymer ?
#
loop_
_entity_poly.entity_id
_entity_poly.type
_entity_poly.pdbx_seq_one_letter_code
_entity_poly.pdbx_strand_id
1 'polypeptide(L)'
;MKILRYGFIQFKRMIKDIKVIGFMLIMPLVVITIINFAIKSGGGSTIMVDAAFNVEDNGKEGKQLLEELKIPTKSIFYKDKDKAVESLNKNDVVAVYEIPKNFSEKIKKGEKPEIKAYKKEIGNGTLPIEKSLNNNINKKVRENLLINKNIIKSKNELDNNSVKTVIENTKNVEEGAFLVLSLIINFIIFSANNVSSEILNFKKQNILKRAITTSNRGFEIIGGIYLGMILIQSFVYMSVYICGKFIIGYSFDNLFFILINIIVASIFSVSLGVFVTRLFQNESVVALAVNIVGISTTFLSLHSMGFMGLSMSKSPWILLNIGKFTPQYWIFDSMKNSSIFPNIFIVILMSLVLFTAGNIKVRDFATN
;
A
#
# COMPACT_ATOMS: atom_id res chain seq x y z
N MET A 1 24.80 22.69 19.26
CA MET A 1 25.20 21.55 20.10
C MET A 1 24.17 21.15 21.18
N LYS A 2 23.47 22.08 21.85
CA LYS A 2 22.49 21.73 22.92
C LYS A 2 21.27 20.94 22.42
N ILE A 3 20.67 21.30 21.25
CA ILE A 3 19.54 20.59 20.66
C ILE A 3 19.85 19.10 20.43
N LEU A 4 21.03 18.80 19.86
CA LEU A 4 21.47 17.41 19.66
C LEU A 4 21.59 16.63 20.98
N ARG A 5 22.13 17.27 22.01
CA ARG A 5 22.26 16.65 23.34
C ARG A 5 20.88 16.34 23.95
N TYR A 6 19.94 17.29 23.90
CA TYR A 6 18.57 17.06 24.35
C TYR A 6 17.86 16.01 23.50
N GLY A 7 18.05 15.99 22.18
CA GLY A 7 17.52 14.99 21.31
C GLY A 7 18.00 13.58 21.65
N PHE A 8 19.29 13.43 21.92
CA PHE A 8 19.85 12.14 22.33
C PHE A 8 19.36 11.69 23.72
N ILE A 9 19.18 12.61 24.66
CA ILE A 9 18.62 12.31 26.00
C ILE A 9 17.16 11.84 25.82
N GLN A 10 16.37 12.53 24.99
CA GLN A 10 14.99 12.14 24.71
C GLN A 10 14.92 10.77 24.02
N PHE A 11 15.76 10.53 23.01
CA PHE A 11 15.88 9.24 22.35
C PHE A 11 16.18 8.12 23.34
N LYS A 12 17.20 8.30 24.21
CA LYS A 12 17.57 7.34 25.25
C LYS A 12 16.46 7.10 26.29
N ARG A 13 15.63 8.11 26.56
CA ARG A 13 14.48 7.98 27.44
C ARG A 13 13.38 7.15 26.77
N MET A 14 13.03 7.48 25.52
CA MET A 14 11.97 6.79 24.78
C MET A 14 12.32 5.32 24.49
N ILE A 15 13.59 4.99 24.22
CA ILE A 15 14.02 3.61 23.99
C ILE A 15 13.83 2.71 25.22
N LYS A 16 13.73 3.29 26.42
CA LYS A 16 13.45 2.57 27.66
C LYS A 16 11.95 2.33 27.88
N ASP A 17 11.09 3.04 27.16
CA ASP A 17 9.64 2.82 27.21
C ASP A 17 9.25 1.62 26.32
N ILE A 18 9.43 0.43 26.91
CA ILE A 18 9.20 -0.86 26.21
C ILE A 18 7.76 -0.96 25.68
N LYS A 19 6.78 -0.31 26.33
CA LYS A 19 5.37 -0.38 25.91
C LYS A 19 5.17 0.36 24.58
N VAL A 20 5.69 1.58 24.49
CA VAL A 20 5.57 2.41 23.28
C VAL A 20 6.36 1.79 22.14
N ILE A 21 7.63 1.42 22.37
CA ILE A 21 8.46 0.80 21.33
C ILE A 21 7.92 -0.55 20.90
N GLY A 22 7.51 -1.39 21.85
CA GLY A 22 6.93 -2.69 21.56
C GLY A 22 5.71 -2.55 20.66
N PHE A 23 4.82 -1.61 20.96
CA PHE A 23 3.65 -1.36 20.10
C PHE A 23 4.05 -0.86 18.70
N MET A 24 4.96 0.11 18.62
CA MET A 24 5.44 0.66 17.34
C MET A 24 6.16 -0.37 16.47
N LEU A 25 6.79 -1.39 17.08
CA LEU A 25 7.51 -2.44 16.35
C LEU A 25 6.61 -3.63 16.03
N ILE A 26 5.83 -4.10 17.01
CA ILE A 26 5.04 -5.34 16.87
C ILE A 26 3.86 -5.15 15.93
N MET A 27 3.12 -4.02 16.06
CA MET A 27 1.92 -3.80 15.24
C MET A 27 2.19 -3.82 13.73
N PRO A 28 3.18 -3.07 13.19
CA PRO A 28 3.51 -3.16 11.78
C PRO A 28 3.94 -4.57 11.36
N LEU A 29 4.75 -5.27 12.17
CA LEU A 29 5.21 -6.62 11.86
C LEU A 29 4.07 -7.64 11.83
N VAL A 30 3.11 -7.54 12.73
CA VAL A 30 1.91 -8.38 12.74
C VAL A 30 1.10 -8.15 11.46
N VAL A 31 0.87 -6.90 11.08
CA VAL A 31 0.13 -6.57 9.86
C VAL A 31 0.86 -7.07 8.61
N ILE A 32 2.18 -6.87 8.53
CA ILE A 32 3.03 -7.38 7.44
C ILE A 32 2.92 -8.91 7.36
N THR A 33 2.97 -9.59 8.50
CA THR A 33 2.87 -11.06 8.54
C THR A 33 1.49 -11.55 8.09
N ILE A 34 0.41 -10.91 8.54
CA ILE A 34 -0.96 -11.25 8.12
C ILE A 34 -1.13 -11.07 6.62
N ILE A 35 -0.67 -9.93 6.07
CA ILE A 35 -0.77 -9.65 4.63
C ILE A 35 0.07 -10.65 3.84
N ASN A 36 1.30 -10.96 4.27
CA ASN A 36 2.14 -11.96 3.61
C ASN A 36 1.50 -13.35 3.64
N PHE A 37 0.91 -13.73 4.77
CA PHE A 37 0.18 -14.99 4.90
C PHE A 37 -1.04 -15.01 3.98
N ALA A 38 -1.83 -13.93 3.93
CA ALA A 38 -2.98 -13.81 3.03
C ALA A 38 -2.57 -13.92 1.55
N ILE A 39 -1.48 -13.27 1.14
CA ILE A 39 -0.93 -13.37 -0.21
C ILE A 39 -0.46 -14.80 -0.52
N LYS A 40 0.27 -15.44 0.38
CA LYS A 40 0.78 -16.81 0.19
C LYS A 40 -0.32 -17.87 0.21
N SER A 41 -1.29 -17.72 1.10
CA SER A 41 -2.45 -18.63 1.20
C SER A 41 -3.42 -18.51 0.04
N GLY A 42 -3.48 -17.31 -0.56
CA GLY A 42 -4.31 -17.02 -1.74
C GLY A 42 -3.67 -17.41 -3.09
N GLY A 43 -2.53 -18.12 -3.10
CA GLY A 43 -1.93 -18.62 -4.35
C GLY A 43 -1.54 -17.53 -5.36
N GLY A 44 -0.91 -16.43 -4.91
CA GLY A 44 -0.48 -15.33 -5.76
C GLY A 44 -1.64 -14.49 -6.30
N SER A 45 -1.88 -13.33 -5.69
CA SER A 45 -2.78 -12.24 -6.13
C SER A 45 -4.23 -12.62 -6.49
N THR A 46 -4.84 -13.54 -5.78
CA THR A 46 -6.28 -13.79 -5.91
C THR A 46 -6.98 -13.46 -4.59
N ILE A 47 -7.67 -12.34 -4.56
CA ILE A 47 -8.87 -12.24 -3.71
C ILE A 47 -9.72 -13.41 -4.16
N MET A 48 -9.98 -14.38 -3.28
CA MET A 48 -10.86 -15.51 -3.57
C MET A 48 -12.26 -14.96 -3.82
N VAL A 49 -12.57 -14.79 -5.09
CA VAL A 49 -13.90 -14.39 -5.52
C VAL A 49 -14.53 -15.62 -6.13
N ASP A 50 -15.60 -16.11 -5.51
CA ASP A 50 -16.35 -17.23 -6.04
C ASP A 50 -17.00 -16.83 -7.36
N ALA A 51 -16.63 -17.49 -8.45
CA ALA A 51 -17.17 -17.26 -9.77
C ALA A 51 -17.79 -18.55 -10.31
N ALA A 52 -18.90 -18.42 -11.03
CA ALA A 52 -19.51 -19.52 -11.74
C ALA A 52 -19.15 -19.48 -13.23
N PHE A 53 -19.04 -20.65 -13.84
CA PHE A 53 -18.78 -20.80 -15.27
C PHE A 53 -19.90 -21.61 -15.90
N ASN A 54 -20.55 -21.04 -16.92
CA ASN A 54 -21.47 -21.75 -17.77
C ASN A 54 -20.74 -22.10 -19.07
N VAL A 55 -20.47 -23.40 -19.29
CA VAL A 55 -19.73 -23.87 -20.46
C VAL A 55 -20.72 -24.50 -21.46
N GLU A 56 -21.01 -23.74 -22.50
CA GLU A 56 -21.83 -24.21 -23.62
C GLU A 56 -20.99 -24.78 -24.76
N ASP A 57 -19.65 -24.66 -24.67
CA ASP A 57 -18.74 -25.13 -25.74
C ASP A 57 -18.86 -26.64 -25.97
N ASN A 58 -19.08 -27.01 -27.22
CA ASN A 58 -19.17 -28.41 -27.67
C ASN A 58 -17.80 -29.08 -27.83
N GLY A 59 -16.71 -28.31 -27.77
CA GLY A 59 -15.37 -28.79 -27.97
C GLY A 59 -14.62 -29.03 -26.65
N LYS A 60 -13.31 -29.31 -26.78
CA LYS A 60 -12.43 -29.58 -25.61
C LYS A 60 -11.76 -28.30 -25.04
N GLU A 61 -11.61 -27.25 -25.86
CA GLU A 61 -10.83 -26.05 -25.52
C GLU A 61 -11.46 -25.23 -24.36
N GLY A 62 -12.82 -25.20 -24.28
CA GLY A 62 -13.52 -24.52 -23.19
C GLY A 62 -13.29 -25.18 -21.84
N LYS A 63 -13.28 -26.53 -21.77
CA LYS A 63 -12.96 -27.25 -20.55
C LYS A 63 -11.50 -27.12 -20.17
N GLN A 64 -10.59 -27.28 -21.14
CA GLN A 64 -9.14 -27.11 -20.93
C GLN A 64 -8.77 -25.71 -20.45
N LEU A 65 -9.46 -24.68 -20.96
CA LEU A 65 -9.28 -23.32 -20.49
C LEU A 65 -9.50 -23.22 -18.98
N LEU A 66 -10.53 -23.86 -18.46
CA LEU A 66 -10.88 -23.82 -17.04
C LEU A 66 -9.90 -24.61 -16.17
N GLU A 67 -9.41 -25.75 -16.67
CA GLU A 67 -8.35 -26.54 -15.99
C GLU A 67 -7.03 -25.77 -15.93
N GLU A 68 -6.66 -25.06 -17.00
CA GLU A 68 -5.44 -24.25 -17.08
C GLU A 68 -5.49 -22.99 -16.24
N LEU A 69 -6.68 -22.47 -15.94
CA LEU A 69 -6.86 -21.26 -15.15
C LEU A 69 -6.34 -21.40 -13.71
N LYS A 70 -6.13 -22.62 -13.19
CA LYS A 70 -5.66 -22.89 -11.82
C LYS A 70 -6.33 -21.98 -10.78
N ILE A 71 -7.61 -21.71 -10.96
CA ILE A 71 -8.35 -20.84 -10.06
C ILE A 71 -8.53 -21.61 -8.74
N PRO A 72 -7.97 -21.13 -7.60
CA PRO A 72 -8.07 -21.84 -6.31
C PRO A 72 -9.44 -21.67 -5.64
N THR A 73 -10.45 -21.35 -6.42
CA THR A 73 -11.82 -21.10 -5.95
C THR A 73 -12.67 -22.34 -6.09
N LYS A 74 -13.70 -22.47 -5.27
CA LYS A 74 -14.83 -23.36 -5.50
C LYS A 74 -15.58 -22.89 -6.74
N SER A 75 -14.94 -23.04 -7.93
CA SER A 75 -15.57 -22.72 -9.19
C SER A 75 -16.75 -23.64 -9.37
N ILE A 76 -17.96 -23.10 -9.37
CA ILE A 76 -19.18 -23.86 -9.57
C ILE A 76 -19.42 -23.89 -11.07
N PHE A 77 -19.45 -25.11 -11.65
CA PHE A 77 -19.73 -25.31 -13.06
C PHE A 77 -21.21 -25.59 -13.24
N TYR A 78 -21.86 -24.73 -14.01
CA TYR A 78 -23.25 -24.92 -14.39
C TYR A 78 -23.34 -25.31 -15.88
N LYS A 79 -24.19 -26.29 -16.16
CA LYS A 79 -24.59 -26.60 -17.55
C LYS A 79 -25.77 -25.74 -18.02
N ASP A 80 -26.46 -25.12 -17.07
CA ASP A 80 -27.66 -24.34 -17.26
C ASP A 80 -27.39 -22.88 -16.84
N LYS A 81 -27.63 -21.99 -17.76
CA LYS A 81 -27.43 -20.54 -17.57
C LYS A 81 -28.32 -19.97 -16.47
N ASP A 82 -29.59 -20.44 -16.45
CA ASP A 82 -30.55 -19.87 -15.48
C ASP A 82 -30.13 -20.19 -14.04
N LYS A 83 -29.62 -21.41 -13.80
CA LYS A 83 -29.07 -21.79 -12.49
C LYS A 83 -27.81 -21.00 -12.12
N ALA A 84 -26.96 -20.71 -13.10
CA ALA A 84 -25.77 -19.88 -12.87
C ALA A 84 -26.16 -18.44 -12.49
N VAL A 85 -27.14 -17.86 -13.18
CA VAL A 85 -27.65 -16.52 -12.87
C VAL A 85 -28.42 -16.51 -11.53
N GLU A 86 -29.11 -17.59 -11.19
CA GLU A 86 -29.78 -17.73 -9.90
C GLU A 86 -28.76 -17.71 -8.76
N SER A 87 -27.61 -18.38 -8.89
CA SER A 87 -26.53 -18.36 -7.91
C SER A 87 -25.93 -16.95 -7.75
N LEU A 88 -25.84 -16.17 -8.83
CA LEU A 88 -25.43 -14.77 -8.77
C LEU A 88 -26.46 -13.93 -7.99
N ASN A 89 -27.76 -14.16 -8.19
CA ASN A 89 -28.83 -13.46 -7.49
C ASN A 89 -28.87 -13.78 -6.00
N LYS A 90 -28.53 -15.02 -5.64
CA LYS A 90 -28.42 -15.49 -4.22
C LYS A 90 -27.14 -15.01 -3.52
N ASN A 91 -26.23 -14.35 -4.21
CA ASN A 91 -24.90 -13.94 -3.76
C ASN A 91 -23.97 -15.13 -3.42
N ASP A 92 -24.22 -16.32 -3.97
CA ASP A 92 -23.32 -17.46 -3.83
C ASP A 92 -22.03 -17.27 -4.66
N VAL A 93 -22.14 -16.50 -5.76
CA VAL A 93 -21.03 -16.10 -6.63
C VAL A 93 -21.11 -14.61 -6.98
N VAL A 94 -19.97 -14.01 -7.29
CA VAL A 94 -19.85 -12.57 -7.61
C VAL A 94 -19.93 -12.31 -9.11
N ALA A 95 -19.62 -13.32 -9.92
CA ALA A 95 -19.72 -13.25 -11.38
C ALA A 95 -20.04 -14.60 -11.99
N VAL A 96 -20.71 -14.58 -13.15
CA VAL A 96 -20.96 -15.72 -14.01
C VAL A 96 -20.32 -15.46 -15.37
N TYR A 97 -19.48 -16.38 -15.83
CA TYR A 97 -18.84 -16.33 -17.15
C TYR A 97 -19.44 -17.37 -18.07
N GLU A 98 -19.98 -16.93 -19.20
CA GLU A 98 -20.58 -17.77 -20.24
C GLU A 98 -19.55 -18.01 -21.36
N ILE A 99 -19.14 -19.27 -21.52
CA ILE A 99 -18.27 -19.72 -22.61
C ILE A 99 -19.15 -20.16 -23.73
N PRO A 100 -19.12 -19.48 -24.93
CA PRO A 100 -20.07 -19.70 -25.99
C PRO A 100 -19.87 -21.04 -26.71
N LYS A 101 -20.91 -21.56 -27.36
CA LYS A 101 -20.92 -22.84 -28.10
C LYS A 101 -19.82 -22.97 -29.17
N ASN A 102 -19.46 -21.86 -29.79
CA ASN A 102 -18.46 -21.80 -30.87
C ASN A 102 -17.05 -21.47 -30.37
N PHE A 103 -16.79 -21.56 -29.04
CA PHE A 103 -15.52 -21.21 -28.44
C PHE A 103 -14.35 -22.00 -29.04
N SER A 104 -14.43 -23.34 -29.06
CA SER A 104 -13.39 -24.21 -29.61
C SER A 104 -13.16 -23.98 -31.09
N GLU A 105 -14.22 -23.70 -31.86
CA GLU A 105 -14.12 -23.44 -33.28
C GLU A 105 -13.36 -22.14 -33.57
N LYS A 106 -13.68 -21.05 -32.87
CA LYS A 106 -12.99 -19.77 -33.01
C LYS A 106 -11.52 -19.87 -32.62
N ILE A 107 -11.21 -20.53 -31.48
CA ILE A 107 -9.84 -20.76 -31.06
C ILE A 107 -9.04 -21.51 -32.14
N LYS A 108 -9.58 -22.57 -32.73
CA LYS A 108 -8.91 -23.33 -33.82
C LYS A 108 -8.69 -22.50 -35.07
N LYS A 109 -9.61 -21.59 -35.39
CA LYS A 109 -9.43 -20.65 -36.52
C LYS A 109 -8.43 -19.54 -36.23
N GLY A 110 -7.99 -19.40 -34.97
CA GLY A 110 -7.13 -18.29 -34.50
C GLY A 110 -7.92 -17.00 -34.29
N GLU A 111 -9.24 -17.08 -34.16
CA GLU A 111 -10.11 -15.94 -33.86
C GLU A 111 -10.35 -15.83 -32.37
N LYS A 112 -10.47 -14.58 -31.88
CA LYS A 112 -10.73 -14.33 -30.45
C LYS A 112 -12.21 -14.57 -30.13
N PRO A 113 -12.56 -15.55 -29.28
CA PRO A 113 -13.94 -15.75 -28.84
C PRO A 113 -14.34 -14.66 -27.82
N GLU A 114 -15.63 -14.32 -27.82
CA GLU A 114 -16.21 -13.39 -26.86
C GLU A 114 -16.83 -14.18 -25.72
N ILE A 115 -16.35 -13.94 -24.47
CA ILE A 115 -16.93 -14.48 -23.23
C ILE A 115 -17.81 -13.40 -22.62
N LYS A 116 -19.06 -13.73 -22.34
CA LYS A 116 -19.98 -12.82 -21.64
C LYS A 116 -19.83 -12.98 -20.14
N ALA A 117 -19.69 -11.86 -19.43
CA ALA A 117 -19.64 -11.82 -17.98
C ALA A 117 -20.91 -11.15 -17.42
N TYR A 118 -21.60 -11.84 -16.54
CA TYR A 118 -22.73 -11.33 -15.79
C TYR A 118 -22.27 -11.00 -14.38
N LYS A 119 -22.45 -9.76 -13.95
CA LYS A 119 -22.03 -9.26 -12.65
C LYS A 119 -23.15 -8.46 -12.03
N LYS A 120 -23.32 -8.57 -10.71
CA LYS A 120 -24.31 -7.80 -9.96
C LYS A 120 -23.83 -6.37 -9.69
N GLU A 121 -22.52 -6.21 -9.50
CA GLU A 121 -21.88 -4.91 -9.25
C GLU A 121 -20.68 -4.72 -10.18
N ILE A 122 -20.43 -3.47 -10.60
CA ILE A 122 -19.24 -3.09 -11.34
C ILE A 122 -18.09 -2.94 -10.34
N GLY A 123 -17.53 -4.04 -9.87
CA GLY A 123 -16.43 -4.07 -8.93
C GLY A 123 -15.16 -4.70 -9.52
N ASN A 124 -14.02 -4.41 -8.89
CA ASN A 124 -12.71 -4.90 -9.32
C ASN A 124 -12.38 -6.32 -8.84
N GLY A 125 -13.21 -6.92 -8.00
CA GLY A 125 -12.97 -8.26 -7.42
C GLY A 125 -12.81 -9.37 -8.48
N THR A 126 -13.42 -9.20 -9.67
CA THR A 126 -13.34 -10.17 -10.77
C THR A 126 -12.20 -9.93 -11.75
N LEU A 127 -11.48 -8.80 -11.65
CA LEU A 127 -10.37 -8.45 -12.56
C LEU A 127 -9.28 -9.52 -12.67
N PRO A 128 -8.84 -10.18 -11.58
CA PRO A 128 -7.83 -11.24 -11.67
C PRO A 128 -8.29 -12.41 -12.55
N ILE A 129 -9.56 -12.82 -12.41
CA ILE A 129 -10.16 -13.89 -13.22
C ILE A 129 -10.22 -13.48 -14.68
N GLU A 130 -10.68 -12.27 -14.98
CA GLU A 130 -10.80 -11.73 -16.33
C GLU A 130 -9.44 -11.58 -17.01
N LYS A 131 -8.43 -11.11 -16.25
CA LYS A 131 -7.06 -11.01 -16.74
C LYS A 131 -6.49 -12.39 -17.06
N SER A 132 -6.73 -13.38 -16.20
CA SER A 132 -6.29 -14.75 -16.42
C SER A 132 -7.00 -15.41 -17.61
N LEU A 133 -8.33 -15.25 -17.73
CA LEU A 133 -9.10 -15.68 -18.92
C LEU A 133 -8.54 -15.07 -20.19
N ASN A 134 -8.36 -13.75 -20.21
CA ASN A 134 -7.89 -13.03 -21.39
C ASN A 134 -6.47 -13.45 -21.80
N ASN A 135 -5.58 -13.68 -20.83
CA ASN A 135 -4.21 -14.13 -21.09
C ASN A 135 -4.20 -15.55 -21.69
N ASN A 136 -4.98 -16.48 -21.12
CA ASN A 136 -5.03 -17.85 -21.63
C ASN A 136 -5.69 -17.92 -23.01
N ILE A 137 -6.76 -17.16 -23.24
CA ILE A 137 -7.40 -17.07 -24.57
C ILE A 137 -6.41 -16.50 -25.59
N ASN A 138 -5.74 -15.39 -25.29
CA ASN A 138 -4.78 -14.78 -26.19
C ASN A 138 -3.61 -15.74 -26.49
N LYS A 139 -3.14 -16.52 -25.50
CA LYS A 139 -2.12 -17.54 -25.69
C LYS A 139 -2.61 -18.60 -26.69
N LYS A 140 -3.79 -19.19 -26.46
CA LYS A 140 -4.38 -20.21 -27.35
C LYS A 140 -4.66 -19.70 -28.76
N VAL A 141 -5.17 -18.49 -28.89
CA VAL A 141 -5.41 -17.85 -30.21
C VAL A 141 -4.08 -17.66 -30.94
N ARG A 142 -3.06 -17.15 -30.28
CA ARG A 142 -1.72 -16.94 -30.83
C ARG A 142 -1.11 -18.27 -31.31
N GLU A 143 -1.16 -19.31 -30.47
CA GLU A 143 -0.66 -20.64 -30.79
C GLU A 143 -1.30 -21.19 -32.08
N ASN A 144 -2.64 -21.18 -32.19
CA ASN A 144 -3.36 -21.68 -33.34
C ASN A 144 -3.13 -20.79 -34.58
N LEU A 145 -3.02 -19.49 -34.45
CA LEU A 145 -2.65 -18.59 -35.55
C LEU A 145 -1.27 -18.94 -36.15
N LEU A 146 -0.28 -19.20 -35.30
CA LEU A 146 1.08 -19.55 -35.74
C LEU A 146 1.12 -20.92 -36.45
N ILE A 147 0.35 -21.89 -35.94
CA ILE A 147 0.19 -23.20 -36.56
C ILE A 147 -0.55 -23.07 -37.92
N ASN A 148 -1.67 -22.35 -37.97
CA ASN A 148 -2.46 -22.17 -39.18
C ASN A 148 -1.70 -21.43 -40.30
N LYS A 149 -0.76 -20.57 -39.94
CA LYS A 149 0.16 -19.88 -40.87
C LYS A 149 1.41 -20.66 -41.19
N ASN A 150 1.53 -21.92 -40.76
CA ASN A 150 2.72 -22.77 -40.92
C ASN A 150 4.03 -22.17 -40.42
N ILE A 151 3.97 -21.26 -39.43
CA ILE A 151 5.12 -20.62 -38.83
C ILE A 151 5.78 -21.59 -37.79
N ILE A 152 4.95 -22.40 -37.12
CA ILE A 152 5.37 -23.44 -36.17
C ILE A 152 4.68 -24.75 -36.51
N LYS A 153 5.36 -25.88 -36.31
CA LYS A 153 4.79 -27.22 -36.60
C LYS A 153 4.00 -27.81 -35.44
N SER A 154 4.33 -27.39 -34.22
CA SER A 154 3.69 -27.89 -33.00
C SER A 154 3.69 -26.87 -31.87
N LYS A 155 2.77 -27.02 -30.87
CA LYS A 155 2.72 -26.20 -29.69
C LYS A 155 4.02 -26.22 -28.87
N ASN A 156 4.77 -27.32 -28.90
CA ASN A 156 6.01 -27.50 -28.15
C ASN A 156 7.17 -26.63 -28.67
N GLU A 157 7.11 -26.15 -29.91
CA GLU A 157 8.12 -25.25 -30.47
C GLU A 157 8.03 -23.84 -29.88
N LEU A 158 6.89 -23.43 -29.37
CA LEU A 158 6.69 -22.15 -28.70
C LEU A 158 7.29 -22.12 -27.28
N ASP A 159 7.25 -23.23 -26.58
CA ASP A 159 7.80 -23.32 -25.22
C ASP A 159 9.36 -23.36 -25.24
N ASN A 160 9.97 -23.81 -26.34
CA ASN A 160 11.43 -23.80 -26.53
C ASN A 160 11.99 -22.43 -26.95
N ASN A 161 11.15 -21.56 -27.52
CA ASN A 161 11.51 -20.18 -27.86
C ASN A 161 10.98 -19.18 -26.82
N SER A 162 11.05 -19.53 -25.55
CA SER A 162 10.80 -18.55 -24.49
C SER A 162 11.83 -17.43 -24.65
N VAL A 163 11.38 -16.30 -25.16
CA VAL A 163 12.09 -15.04 -25.02
C VAL A 163 12.36 -14.91 -23.54
N LYS A 164 13.60 -15.17 -23.11
CA LYS A 164 14.06 -14.76 -21.79
C LYS A 164 13.96 -13.25 -21.80
N THR A 165 12.82 -12.74 -21.34
CA THR A 165 12.73 -11.34 -21.01
C THR A 165 13.68 -11.14 -19.86
N VAL A 166 14.91 -10.74 -20.15
CA VAL A 166 15.80 -10.18 -19.15
C VAL A 166 15.13 -8.86 -18.80
N ILE A 167 14.35 -8.88 -17.73
CA ILE A 167 13.92 -7.64 -17.09
C ILE A 167 15.20 -7.07 -16.51
N GLU A 168 15.92 -6.25 -17.28
CA GLU A 168 16.88 -5.34 -16.70
C GLU A 168 16.11 -4.50 -15.70
N ASN A 169 16.39 -4.74 -14.46
CA ASN A 169 15.75 -4.10 -13.32
C ASN A 169 16.04 -2.59 -13.43
N THR A 170 15.18 -1.89 -14.15
CA THR A 170 15.17 -0.44 -14.08
C THR A 170 14.78 -0.11 -12.66
N LYS A 171 15.71 0.36 -11.85
CA LYS A 171 15.65 1.08 -10.54
C LYS A 171 14.33 1.08 -9.73
N ASN A 172 13.41 0.18 -9.99
CA ASN A 172 12.15 0.10 -9.27
C ASN A 172 12.35 -0.75 -8.02
N VAL A 173 11.90 -0.23 -6.88
CA VAL A 173 11.84 -1.00 -5.64
C VAL A 173 11.01 -2.27 -5.89
N GLU A 174 11.53 -3.41 -5.47
CA GLU A 174 10.86 -4.69 -5.58
C GLU A 174 9.45 -4.61 -4.98
N GLU A 175 8.44 -5.22 -5.62
CA GLU A 175 7.03 -5.09 -5.20
C GLU A 175 6.81 -5.44 -3.71
N GLY A 176 7.50 -6.48 -3.22
CA GLY A 176 7.44 -6.86 -1.81
C GLY A 176 8.01 -5.80 -0.87
N ALA A 177 9.15 -5.20 -1.24
CA ALA A 177 9.76 -4.12 -0.48
C ALA A 177 8.87 -2.86 -0.50
N PHE A 178 8.28 -2.53 -1.66
CA PHE A 178 7.36 -1.41 -1.78
C PHE A 178 6.11 -1.57 -0.89
N LEU A 179 5.53 -2.76 -0.84
CA LEU A 179 4.40 -3.07 0.03
C LEU A 179 4.75 -2.84 1.50
N VAL A 180 5.88 -3.38 1.96
CA VAL A 180 6.36 -3.17 3.34
C VAL A 180 6.59 -1.70 3.63
N LEU A 181 7.28 -0.99 2.74
CA LEU A 181 7.54 0.44 2.91
C LEU A 181 6.26 1.27 2.96
N SER A 182 5.28 0.96 2.11
CA SER A 182 4.01 1.67 2.12
C SER A 182 3.25 1.50 3.44
N LEU A 183 3.28 0.30 4.02
CA LEU A 183 2.72 0.03 5.34
C LEU A 183 3.48 0.79 6.44
N ILE A 184 4.81 0.75 6.41
CA ILE A 184 5.66 1.46 7.37
C ILE A 184 5.36 2.96 7.36
N ILE A 185 5.27 3.58 6.17
CA ILE A 185 4.97 5.02 6.05
C ILE A 185 3.61 5.36 6.69
N ASN A 186 2.61 4.52 6.48
CA ASN A 186 1.32 4.71 7.15
C ASN A 186 1.42 4.60 8.67
N PHE A 187 2.14 3.61 9.18
CA PHE A 187 2.36 3.49 10.62
C PHE A 187 3.17 4.65 11.20
N ILE A 188 4.13 5.20 10.45
CA ILE A 188 4.86 6.42 10.85
C ILE A 188 3.89 7.58 11.01
N ILE A 189 2.95 7.78 10.09
CA ILE A 189 1.97 8.87 10.20
C ILE A 189 1.03 8.67 11.39
N PHE A 190 0.53 7.45 11.61
CA PHE A 190 -0.26 7.14 12.79
C PHE A 190 0.52 7.29 14.10
N SER A 191 1.86 7.16 14.08
CA SER A 191 2.68 7.38 15.26
C SER A 191 2.73 8.85 15.71
N ALA A 192 2.17 9.80 14.94
CA ALA A 192 1.89 11.15 15.39
C ALA A 192 1.00 11.16 16.65
N ASN A 193 0.18 10.12 16.87
CA ASN A 193 -0.56 9.94 18.13
C ASN A 193 0.39 9.83 19.34
N ASN A 194 1.45 9.02 19.21
CA ASN A 194 2.43 8.86 20.29
C ASN A 194 3.17 10.18 20.58
N VAL A 195 3.50 10.92 19.51
CA VAL A 195 4.11 12.26 19.62
C VAL A 195 3.18 13.21 20.35
N SER A 196 1.92 13.23 19.96
CA SER A 196 0.90 14.10 20.57
C SER A 196 0.66 13.78 22.03
N SER A 197 0.48 12.50 22.37
CA SER A 197 0.32 12.05 23.77
C SER A 197 1.52 12.43 24.62
N GLU A 198 2.73 12.29 24.11
CA GLU A 198 3.95 12.64 24.81
C GLU A 198 4.03 14.16 25.08
N ILE A 199 3.69 14.99 24.11
CA ILE A 199 3.65 16.45 24.27
C ILE A 199 2.59 16.85 25.30
N LEU A 200 1.39 16.27 25.22
CA LEU A 200 0.33 16.53 26.19
C LEU A 200 0.72 16.10 27.62
N ASN A 201 1.41 14.97 27.76
CA ASN A 201 1.95 14.51 29.02
C ASN A 201 2.99 15.48 29.59
N PHE A 202 3.87 16.02 28.75
CA PHE A 202 4.83 17.05 29.17
C PHE A 202 4.13 18.34 29.66
N LYS A 203 3.03 18.73 29.00
CA LYS A 203 2.21 19.85 29.44
C LYS A 203 1.56 19.56 30.79
N LYS A 204 0.84 18.42 30.92
CA LYS A 204 0.14 18.01 32.16
C LYS A 204 1.09 17.94 33.37
N GLN A 205 2.32 17.47 33.16
CA GLN A 205 3.35 17.37 34.23
C GLN A 205 4.12 18.67 34.44
N ASN A 206 3.78 19.77 33.80
CA ASN A 206 4.49 21.04 33.83
C ASN A 206 5.99 20.94 33.48
N ILE A 207 6.41 19.91 32.76
CA ILE A 207 7.82 19.71 32.38
C ILE A 207 8.27 20.82 31.45
N LEU A 208 7.44 21.18 30.45
CA LEU A 208 7.74 22.26 29.52
C LEU A 208 7.83 23.61 30.24
N LYS A 209 6.93 23.88 31.18
CA LYS A 209 6.95 25.11 32.00
C LYS A 209 8.21 25.23 32.81
N ARG A 210 8.60 24.17 33.53
CA ARG A 210 9.88 24.13 34.30
C ARG A 210 11.10 24.21 33.39
N ALA A 211 11.06 23.61 32.21
CA ALA A 211 12.16 23.64 31.26
C ALA A 211 12.44 25.06 30.74
N ILE A 212 11.38 25.86 30.50
CA ILE A 212 11.50 27.24 30.00
C ILE A 212 12.01 28.21 31.13
N THR A 213 11.79 27.89 32.38
CA THR A 213 12.30 28.70 33.51
C THR A 213 13.79 28.47 33.78
N THR A 214 14.43 27.51 33.16
CA THR A 214 15.88 27.29 33.22
C THR A 214 16.64 28.29 32.36
N SER A 215 17.95 28.41 32.57
CA SER A 215 18.83 29.29 31.78
C SER A 215 18.96 28.88 30.31
N ASN A 216 18.36 27.75 29.90
CA ASN A 216 18.37 27.29 28.54
C ASN A 216 17.23 27.92 27.72
N ARG A 217 17.48 28.18 26.44
CA ARG A 217 16.45 28.74 25.58
C ARG A 217 15.37 27.68 25.31
N GLY A 218 14.09 28.04 25.51
CA GLY A 218 12.96 27.12 25.33
C GLY A 218 12.94 26.37 24.01
N PHE A 219 13.35 27.02 22.91
CA PHE A 219 13.42 26.38 21.60
C PHE A 219 14.49 25.28 21.52
N GLU A 220 15.58 25.35 22.29
CA GLU A 220 16.62 24.32 22.33
C GLU A 220 16.11 23.03 22.96
N ILE A 221 15.28 23.18 24.01
CA ILE A 221 14.70 22.04 24.74
C ILE A 221 13.59 21.40 23.88
N ILE A 222 12.66 22.20 23.36
CA ILE A 222 11.54 21.72 22.54
C ILE A 222 12.05 21.11 21.22
N GLY A 223 13.01 21.78 20.55
CA GLY A 223 13.64 21.25 19.34
C GLY A 223 14.40 19.95 19.60
N GLY A 224 15.03 19.81 20.78
CA GLY A 224 15.65 18.55 21.21
C GLY A 224 14.64 17.45 21.41
N ILE A 225 13.49 17.72 22.06
CA ILE A 225 12.41 16.74 22.22
C ILE A 225 11.92 16.24 20.86
N TYR A 226 11.63 17.14 19.91
CA TYR A 226 11.17 16.77 18.57
C TYR A 226 12.21 15.95 17.81
N LEU A 227 13.48 16.36 17.88
CA LEU A 227 14.58 15.61 17.27
C LEU A 227 14.69 14.19 17.86
N GLY A 228 14.57 14.04 19.18
CA GLY A 228 14.56 12.72 19.81
C GLY A 228 13.41 11.84 19.36
N MET A 229 12.22 12.42 19.14
CA MET A 229 11.05 11.71 18.60
C MET A 229 11.27 11.27 17.15
N ILE A 230 11.88 12.13 16.32
CA ILE A 230 12.24 11.78 14.92
C ILE A 230 13.23 10.62 14.91
N LEU A 231 14.26 10.69 15.75
CA LEU A 231 15.29 9.65 15.83
C LEU A 231 14.73 8.30 16.25
N ILE A 232 13.86 8.26 17.26
CA ILE A 232 13.29 6.98 17.73
C ILE A 232 12.36 6.38 16.70
N GLN A 233 11.50 7.18 16.06
CA GLN A 233 10.63 6.71 14.98
C GLN A 233 11.45 6.15 13.82
N SER A 234 12.46 6.89 13.35
CA SER A 234 13.33 6.46 12.27
C SER A 234 14.06 5.16 12.61
N PHE A 235 14.55 5.02 13.82
CA PHE A 235 15.24 3.82 14.28
C PHE A 235 14.29 2.60 14.33
N VAL A 236 13.13 2.76 14.97
CA VAL A 236 12.15 1.65 15.09
C VAL A 236 11.62 1.22 13.73
N TYR A 237 11.21 2.15 12.89
CA TYR A 237 10.64 1.79 11.59
C TYR A 237 11.67 1.30 10.57
N MET A 238 12.93 1.72 10.68
CA MET A 238 14.03 1.08 9.95
C MET A 238 14.24 -0.37 10.41
N SER A 239 14.13 -0.63 11.72
CA SER A 239 14.17 -2.00 12.25
C SER A 239 13.00 -2.84 11.75
N VAL A 240 11.78 -2.28 11.67
CA VAL A 240 10.61 -2.96 11.06
C VAL A 240 10.88 -3.31 9.60
N TYR A 241 11.48 -2.40 8.83
CA TYR A 241 11.83 -2.67 7.42
C TYR A 241 12.81 -3.83 7.31
N ILE A 242 13.86 -3.84 8.13
CA ILE A 242 14.86 -4.92 8.15
C ILE A 242 14.21 -6.25 8.54
N CYS A 243 13.36 -6.27 9.58
CA CYS A 243 12.63 -7.47 9.99
C CYS A 243 11.64 -7.95 8.92
N GLY A 244 10.99 -7.03 8.21
CA GLY A 244 10.06 -7.33 7.12
C GLY A 244 10.71 -8.15 6.00
N LYS A 245 12.01 -7.97 5.74
CA LYS A 245 12.76 -8.79 4.79
C LYS A 245 12.71 -10.27 5.14
N PHE A 246 12.89 -10.61 6.42
CA PHE A 246 12.88 -12.01 6.86
C PHE A 246 11.49 -12.64 6.75
N ILE A 247 10.43 -11.81 6.77
CA ILE A 247 9.04 -12.26 6.66
C ILE A 247 8.64 -12.46 5.18
N ILE A 248 8.94 -11.50 4.33
CA ILE A 248 8.50 -11.48 2.92
C ILE A 248 9.57 -12.05 1.99
N GLY A 249 10.86 -11.78 2.24
CA GLY A 249 11.99 -12.31 1.45
C GLY A 249 12.45 -11.41 0.31
N TYR A 250 12.13 -10.09 0.35
CA TYR A 250 12.62 -9.14 -0.67
C TYR A 250 14.13 -8.85 -0.54
N SER A 251 14.75 -8.38 -1.61
CA SER A 251 16.15 -7.93 -1.61
C SER A 251 16.29 -6.56 -0.94
N PHE A 252 17.45 -6.25 -0.39
CA PHE A 252 17.77 -4.91 0.05
C PHE A 252 18.22 -4.08 -1.14
N ASP A 253 17.38 -3.15 -1.55
CA ASP A 253 17.79 -2.07 -2.41
C ASP A 253 18.56 -1.00 -1.61
N ASN A 254 18.74 0.16 -2.14
CA ASN A 254 19.50 1.24 -1.53
C ASN A 254 18.99 1.62 -0.12
N LEU A 255 19.55 1.00 0.95
CA LEU A 255 19.16 1.23 2.34
C LEU A 255 19.26 2.69 2.76
N PHE A 256 20.24 3.43 2.21
CA PHE A 256 20.39 4.86 2.51
C PHE A 256 19.21 5.68 1.97
N PHE A 257 18.73 5.35 0.77
CA PHE A 257 17.56 5.97 0.18
C PHE A 257 16.29 5.70 0.99
N ILE A 258 16.12 4.46 1.44
CA ILE A 258 14.99 4.06 2.28
C ILE A 258 15.02 4.79 3.63
N LEU A 259 16.20 4.87 4.25
CA LEU A 259 16.40 5.59 5.51
C LEU A 259 16.01 7.07 5.37
N ILE A 260 16.38 7.74 4.28
CA ILE A 260 15.99 9.13 4.03
C ILE A 260 14.45 9.26 3.98
N ASN A 261 13.76 8.37 3.26
CA ASN A 261 12.28 8.40 3.17
C ASN A 261 11.63 8.18 4.55
N ILE A 262 12.16 7.27 5.36
CA ILE A 262 11.67 7.02 6.74
C ILE A 262 11.91 8.24 7.63
N ILE A 263 13.08 8.88 7.54
CA ILE A 263 13.39 10.09 8.32
C ILE A 263 12.42 11.23 7.94
N VAL A 264 12.20 11.45 6.66
CA VAL A 264 11.30 12.50 6.18
C VAL A 264 9.85 12.24 6.59
N ALA A 265 9.39 11.00 6.49
CA ALA A 265 8.08 10.61 7.03
C ALA A 265 7.98 10.85 8.54
N SER A 266 9.04 10.55 9.30
CA SER A 266 9.10 10.79 10.74
C SER A 266 9.06 12.30 11.08
N ILE A 267 9.74 13.14 10.27
CA ILE A 267 9.66 14.61 10.41
C ILE A 267 8.22 15.08 10.23
N PHE A 268 7.54 14.57 9.18
CA PHE A 268 6.15 14.91 8.94
C PHE A 268 5.23 14.43 10.08
N SER A 269 5.40 13.20 10.55
CA SER A 269 4.64 12.63 11.66
C SER A 269 4.77 13.49 12.94
N VAL A 270 5.99 13.88 13.29
CA VAL A 270 6.25 14.75 14.44
C VAL A 270 5.62 16.12 14.25
N SER A 271 5.73 16.71 13.04
CA SER A 271 5.12 18.00 12.74
C SER A 271 3.60 17.98 12.84
N LEU A 272 2.97 16.88 12.37
CA LEU A 272 1.52 16.65 12.49
C LEU A 272 1.10 16.54 13.97
N GLY A 273 1.81 15.73 14.76
CA GLY A 273 1.54 15.59 16.18
C GLY A 273 1.64 16.92 16.93
N VAL A 274 2.68 17.71 16.65
CA VAL A 274 2.86 19.07 17.22
C VAL A 274 1.72 19.99 16.82
N PHE A 275 1.35 20.00 15.54
CA PHE A 275 0.27 20.83 15.01
C PHE A 275 -1.07 20.51 15.69
N VAL A 276 -1.45 19.25 15.77
CA VAL A 276 -2.73 18.84 16.35
C VAL A 276 -2.79 19.14 17.86
N THR A 277 -1.68 19.02 18.60
CA THR A 277 -1.63 19.38 20.04
C THR A 277 -1.68 20.89 20.30
N ARG A 278 -1.49 21.71 19.27
CA ARG A 278 -1.75 23.16 19.36
C ARG A 278 -3.21 23.51 19.17
N LEU A 279 -3.92 22.72 18.37
CA LEU A 279 -5.35 22.93 18.13
C LEU A 279 -6.25 22.36 19.25
N PHE A 280 -5.84 21.22 19.81
CA PHE A 280 -6.64 20.47 20.77
C PHE A 280 -5.81 20.10 22.00
N GLN A 281 -6.44 20.19 23.18
CA GLN A 281 -5.80 19.85 24.47
C GLN A 281 -6.28 18.50 25.02
N ASN A 282 -7.40 18.00 24.51
CA ASN A 282 -7.96 16.72 24.91
C ASN A 282 -7.30 15.59 24.15
N GLU A 283 -6.70 14.62 24.85
CA GLU A 283 -5.95 13.52 24.28
C GLU A 283 -6.78 12.65 23.32
N SER A 284 -8.05 12.38 23.66
CA SER A 284 -8.95 11.61 22.80
C SER A 284 -9.27 12.35 21.50
N VAL A 285 -9.50 13.67 21.57
CA VAL A 285 -9.77 14.51 20.40
C VAL A 285 -8.54 14.58 19.49
N VAL A 286 -7.35 14.72 20.09
CA VAL A 286 -6.09 14.70 19.35
C VAL A 286 -5.89 13.38 18.62
N ALA A 287 -6.12 12.26 19.31
CA ALA A 287 -6.02 10.93 18.70
C ALA A 287 -7.01 10.75 17.53
N LEU A 288 -8.27 11.19 17.69
CA LEU A 288 -9.26 11.16 16.62
C LEU A 288 -8.81 12.01 15.42
N ALA A 289 -8.33 13.24 15.67
CA ALA A 289 -7.90 14.13 14.60
C ALA A 289 -6.72 13.54 13.80
N VAL A 290 -5.70 13.00 14.48
CA VAL A 290 -4.56 12.34 13.83
C VAL A 290 -5.01 11.14 13.02
N ASN A 291 -5.90 10.31 13.56
CA ASN A 291 -6.39 9.11 12.86
C ASN A 291 -7.22 9.49 11.63
N ILE A 292 -8.10 10.48 11.71
CA ILE A 292 -8.88 10.96 10.56
C ILE A 292 -7.93 11.49 9.47
N VAL A 293 -6.96 12.32 9.83
CA VAL A 293 -5.97 12.83 8.87
C VAL A 293 -5.17 11.67 8.26
N GLY A 294 -4.67 10.74 9.08
CA GLY A 294 -3.90 9.59 8.63
C GLY A 294 -4.66 8.71 7.65
N ILE A 295 -5.90 8.33 7.98
CA ILE A 295 -6.75 7.50 7.11
C ILE A 295 -7.08 8.22 5.82
N SER A 296 -7.53 9.49 5.90
CA SER A 296 -7.93 10.26 4.73
C SER A 296 -6.77 10.48 3.76
N THR A 297 -5.60 10.86 4.27
CA THR A 297 -4.41 11.09 3.43
C THR A 297 -3.88 9.80 2.83
N THR A 298 -3.94 8.66 3.53
CA THR A 298 -3.60 7.34 3.00
C THR A 298 -4.53 6.95 1.85
N PHE A 299 -5.84 7.07 2.07
CA PHE A 299 -6.83 6.75 1.04
C PHE A 299 -6.64 7.59 -0.22
N LEU A 300 -6.49 8.90 -0.06
CA LEU A 300 -6.28 9.83 -1.17
C LEU A 300 -4.99 9.55 -1.93
N SER A 301 -3.89 9.25 -1.22
CA SER A 301 -2.60 8.95 -1.86
C SER A 301 -2.63 7.66 -2.66
N LEU A 302 -3.19 6.58 -2.11
CA LEU A 302 -3.32 5.29 -2.79
C LEU A 302 -4.24 5.39 -4.01
N HIS A 303 -5.34 6.16 -3.90
CA HIS A 303 -6.23 6.41 -5.04
C HIS A 303 -5.51 7.17 -6.16
N SER A 304 -4.80 8.26 -5.84
CA SER A 304 -4.06 9.07 -6.82
C SER A 304 -2.92 8.30 -7.50
N MET A 305 -2.36 7.29 -6.85
CA MET A 305 -1.32 6.43 -7.42
C MET A 305 -1.86 5.21 -8.19
N GLY A 306 -3.19 5.05 -8.24
CA GLY A 306 -3.84 3.94 -8.95
C GLY A 306 -3.80 2.59 -8.24
N PHE A 307 -3.39 2.53 -6.96
CA PHE A 307 -3.32 1.26 -6.22
C PHE A 307 -4.68 0.69 -5.85
N MET A 308 -5.75 1.48 -5.86
CA MET A 308 -7.08 1.02 -5.44
C MET A 308 -7.86 0.31 -6.57
N GLY A 309 -7.24 0.03 -7.73
CA GLY A 309 -7.87 -0.70 -8.82
C GLY A 309 -9.09 0.01 -9.46
N LEU A 310 -9.44 1.19 -8.98
CA LEU A 310 -10.45 2.02 -9.61
C LEU A 310 -9.88 2.52 -10.94
N SER A 311 -10.60 2.27 -12.03
CA SER A 311 -10.17 2.69 -13.36
C SER A 311 -9.86 4.19 -13.35
N MET A 312 -8.60 4.57 -13.54
CA MET A 312 -8.17 5.98 -13.58
C MET A 312 -8.98 6.77 -14.62
N SER A 313 -9.42 6.11 -15.71
CA SER A 313 -10.23 6.73 -16.77
C SER A 313 -11.63 7.18 -16.32
N LYS A 314 -12.16 6.62 -15.23
CA LYS A 314 -13.48 6.98 -14.67
C LYS A 314 -13.40 7.81 -13.39
N SER A 315 -12.22 8.00 -12.82
CA SER A 315 -12.07 8.79 -11.60
C SER A 315 -12.14 10.28 -11.94
N PRO A 316 -12.88 11.08 -11.15
CA PRO A 316 -12.88 12.53 -11.31
C PRO A 316 -11.45 13.09 -11.24
N TRP A 317 -11.09 13.99 -12.14
CA TRP A 317 -9.77 14.66 -12.17
C TRP A 317 -9.39 15.24 -10.81
N ILE A 318 -10.35 15.73 -10.06
CA ILE A 318 -10.17 16.29 -8.71
C ILE A 318 -9.58 15.22 -7.77
N LEU A 319 -10.14 14.01 -7.73
CA LEU A 319 -9.66 12.93 -6.84
C LEU A 319 -8.23 12.49 -7.17
N LEU A 320 -7.87 12.46 -8.45
CA LEU A 320 -6.51 12.11 -8.87
C LEU A 320 -5.47 13.15 -8.44
N ASN A 321 -5.87 14.43 -8.35
CA ASN A 321 -4.94 15.50 -7.99
C ASN A 321 -4.94 15.84 -6.50
N ILE A 322 -6.04 15.63 -5.76
CA ILE A 322 -6.09 15.88 -4.32
C ILE A 322 -5.07 15.03 -3.55
N GLY A 323 -4.81 13.80 -3.97
CA GLY A 323 -3.80 12.97 -3.33
C GLY A 323 -2.39 13.56 -3.37
N LYS A 324 -2.07 14.42 -4.34
CA LYS A 324 -0.79 15.13 -4.41
C LYS A 324 -0.59 16.14 -3.26
N PHE A 325 -1.64 16.49 -2.55
CA PHE A 325 -1.54 17.30 -1.33
C PHE A 325 -1.25 16.47 -0.08
N THR A 326 -1.06 15.15 -0.23
CA THR A 326 -0.74 14.27 0.88
C THR A 326 0.76 13.93 0.91
N PRO A 327 1.39 13.84 2.10
CA PRO A 327 2.81 13.50 2.19
C PRO A 327 3.10 12.07 1.70
N GLN A 328 2.15 11.13 1.92
CA GLN A 328 2.29 9.76 1.48
C GLN A 328 2.46 9.66 -0.05
N TYR A 329 1.72 10.46 -0.82
CA TYR A 329 1.85 10.47 -2.27
C TYR A 329 3.30 10.72 -2.69
N TRP A 330 3.94 11.76 -2.17
CA TRP A 330 5.30 12.14 -2.52
C TRP A 330 6.35 11.13 -2.03
N ILE A 331 6.13 10.55 -0.84
CA ILE A 331 7.02 9.52 -0.33
C ILE A 331 6.91 8.24 -1.18
N PHE A 332 5.69 7.83 -1.54
CA PHE A 332 5.47 6.67 -2.40
C PHE A 332 6.00 6.89 -3.81
N ASP A 333 5.82 8.11 -4.36
CA ASP A 333 6.38 8.47 -5.66
C ASP A 333 7.91 8.47 -5.64
N SER A 334 8.51 9.02 -4.56
CA SER A 334 9.95 8.95 -4.32
C SER A 334 10.44 7.50 -4.35
N MET A 335 9.78 6.61 -3.61
CA MET A 335 10.16 5.19 -3.54
C MET A 335 9.98 4.48 -4.88
N LYS A 336 8.85 4.70 -5.56
CA LYS A 336 8.54 4.06 -6.84
C LYS A 336 9.52 4.46 -7.94
N ASN A 337 9.86 5.75 -8.02
CA ASN A 337 10.72 6.30 -9.05
C ASN A 337 12.20 6.40 -8.63
N SER A 338 12.53 5.98 -7.41
CA SER A 338 13.87 6.11 -6.81
C SER A 338 14.44 7.53 -6.93
N SER A 339 13.58 8.54 -6.76
CA SER A 339 13.93 9.97 -6.94
C SER A 339 13.77 10.75 -5.64
N ILE A 340 14.83 11.46 -5.23
CA ILE A 340 14.82 12.31 -4.03
C ILE A 340 14.12 13.64 -4.32
N PHE A 341 14.47 14.28 -5.42
CA PHE A 341 13.91 15.56 -5.81
C PHE A 341 12.87 15.38 -6.93
N PRO A 342 11.71 16.07 -6.86
CA PRO A 342 11.29 17.07 -5.87
C PRO A 342 10.61 16.48 -4.63
N ASN A 343 10.38 15.19 -4.56
CA ASN A 343 9.46 14.50 -3.68
C ASN A 343 9.74 14.76 -2.19
N ILE A 344 10.96 14.49 -1.75
CA ILE A 344 11.37 14.66 -0.34
C ILE A 344 11.32 16.14 0.05
N PHE A 345 11.70 17.06 -0.85
CA PHE A 345 11.65 18.48 -0.59
C PHE A 345 10.23 18.98 -0.31
N ILE A 346 9.24 18.48 -1.07
CA ILE A 346 7.83 18.83 -0.87
C ILE A 346 7.34 18.37 0.51
N VAL A 347 7.68 17.17 0.94
CA VAL A 347 7.29 16.66 2.27
C VAL A 347 7.94 17.47 3.38
N ILE A 348 9.19 17.89 3.21
CA ILE A 348 9.85 18.78 4.17
C ILE A 348 9.14 20.14 4.24
N LEU A 349 8.75 20.72 3.11
CA LEU A 349 7.97 21.97 3.09
C LEU A 349 6.62 21.81 3.79
N MET A 350 5.88 20.70 3.53
CA MET A 350 4.64 20.39 4.23
C MET A 350 4.86 20.31 5.74
N SER A 351 5.95 19.66 6.16
CA SER A 351 6.31 19.54 7.59
C SER A 351 6.61 20.90 8.22
N LEU A 352 7.33 21.77 7.52
CA LEU A 352 7.61 23.14 7.97
C LEU A 352 6.33 23.97 8.14
N VAL A 353 5.39 23.85 7.18
CA VAL A 353 4.09 24.50 7.29
C VAL A 353 3.36 24.06 8.56
N LEU A 354 3.32 22.76 8.86
CA LEU A 354 2.69 22.24 10.09
C LEU A 354 3.43 22.71 11.36
N PHE A 355 4.77 22.74 11.36
CA PHE A 355 5.54 23.27 12.49
C PHE A 355 5.30 24.75 12.74
N THR A 356 5.04 25.55 11.69
CA THR A 356 4.83 27.00 11.80
C THR A 356 3.33 27.35 11.97
N ALA A 357 2.43 26.51 11.48
CA ALA A 357 1.00 26.72 11.61
C ALA A 357 0.56 26.74 13.09
N GLY A 358 -0.30 27.67 13.42
CA GLY A 358 -0.74 27.88 14.81
C GLY A 358 0.37 28.46 15.68
N ASN A 359 1.09 29.47 15.20
CA ASN A 359 2.22 30.13 15.86
C ASN A 359 1.81 30.77 17.22
N ILE A 360 1.57 29.90 18.19
CA ILE A 360 1.42 30.26 19.59
C ILE A 360 2.86 30.48 20.10
N LYS A 361 3.12 31.64 20.70
CA LYS A 361 4.41 31.91 21.35
C LYS A 361 4.78 30.70 22.21
N VAL A 362 6.02 30.26 22.16
CA VAL A 362 6.52 29.09 22.95
C VAL A 362 6.07 29.16 24.42
N ARG A 363 5.98 30.37 24.95
CA ARG A 363 5.50 30.65 26.31
C ARG A 363 4.01 30.25 26.48
N ASP A 364 3.15 30.62 25.53
CA ASP A 364 1.70 30.30 25.60
C ASP A 364 1.43 28.81 25.38
N PHE A 365 2.27 28.17 24.55
CA PHE A 365 2.22 26.71 24.34
C PHE A 365 2.55 25.93 25.63
N ALA A 366 3.42 26.46 26.48
CA ALA A 366 3.82 25.80 27.73
C ALA A 366 2.89 26.13 28.93
N THR A 367 2.11 27.22 28.84
CA THR A 367 1.26 27.70 29.95
C THR A 367 -0.22 27.33 29.77
N ASN A 368 -0.68 27.11 28.54
CA ASN A 368 -2.02 26.58 28.20
C ASN A 368 -1.95 25.07 27.91
#